data_a093e6e97456e3eaf6cfa1efd04f6fca
#
_entry.id   a093e6e97456e3eaf6cfa1efd04f6fca
#
_cell.length_a   1.000
_cell.length_b   1.000
_cell.length_c   1.000
_cell.angle_alpha   90.00
_cell.angle_beta   90.00
_cell.angle_gamma   90.00
#
_symmetry.space_group_name_H-M   'P 1'
#
loop_
_entity.id
_entity.type
_entity.pdbx_description
1 polymer ?
#
loop_
_entity_poly.entity_id
_entity_poly.type
_entity_poly.pdbx_seq_one_letter_code
_entity_poly.pdbx_strand_id
1 'polypeptide(L)'
;MKRLLTLFACAVTLFTACTKDDGGTKVRTYSVSVRLVYPDDGTLTAAEGVEVRMTNSSSGTVVQAATDAQGVASFLLPEGIYEAAASDRRSVEGYTYTLNALQSNVVVPASTWSEGMTVDLKLVASRAGQILIKEIYSGGCQKDDGSGTYQFDKYMVICNNSDQRAEIRNFCVGMTGPYNANAAINNYVDGKLYYADAGYTPSICAFWYLPKELVLDPWASATIVLCGAIDHTTTYANSVDLSHADYCTYDPEVFTNTSYYPAPSESIPSENYFKATFYGKGNAWPVSVFGPGLFIFSTGDN
;
A
#
# COMPACT_ATOMS: atom_id res chain seq x y z
N MET A 1 39.14 2.94 -24.34
CA MET A 1 38.28 2.01 -23.58
C MET A 1 36.92 1.93 -24.28
N LYS A 2 36.66 0.82 -24.93
CA LYS A 2 35.49 0.62 -25.80
C LYS A 2 34.27 0.29 -24.95
N ARG A 3 33.21 1.09 -25.05
CA ARG A 3 31.90 0.81 -24.46
C ARG A 3 31.18 -0.22 -25.34
N LEU A 4 30.88 -1.38 -24.76
CA LEU A 4 30.09 -2.44 -25.37
C LEU A 4 28.61 -2.08 -25.18
N LEU A 5 27.95 -1.71 -26.27
CA LEU A 5 26.49 -1.52 -26.33
C LEU A 5 25.89 -2.93 -26.52
N THR A 6 25.21 -3.47 -25.53
CA THR A 6 24.46 -4.72 -25.67
C THR A 6 23.05 -4.38 -26.16
N LEU A 7 22.84 -4.55 -27.45
CA LEU A 7 21.50 -4.56 -28.05
C LEU A 7 20.77 -5.83 -27.58
N PHE A 8 19.69 -5.66 -26.80
CA PHE A 8 18.72 -6.74 -26.57
C PHE A 8 17.79 -6.81 -27.78
N ALA A 9 18.07 -7.74 -28.67
CA ALA A 9 17.17 -8.09 -29.76
C ALA A 9 16.03 -8.94 -29.21
N CYS A 10 14.82 -8.37 -29.21
CA CYS A 10 13.59 -9.12 -28.95
C CYS A 10 13.40 -10.14 -30.07
N ALA A 11 13.71 -11.39 -29.82
CA ALA A 11 13.47 -12.48 -30.76
C ALA A 11 11.97 -12.82 -30.75
N VAL A 12 11.26 -12.33 -31.75
CA VAL A 12 9.92 -12.82 -32.10
C VAL A 12 10.12 -14.25 -32.65
N THR A 13 9.91 -15.25 -31.81
CA THR A 13 9.85 -16.64 -32.24
C THR A 13 8.54 -16.88 -33.00
N LEU A 14 8.59 -16.76 -34.29
CA LEU A 14 7.57 -17.30 -35.21
C LEU A 14 7.61 -18.82 -35.07
N PHE A 15 6.69 -19.41 -34.33
CA PHE A 15 6.41 -20.82 -34.38
C PHE A 15 5.76 -21.14 -35.73
N THR A 16 6.57 -21.53 -36.73
CA THR A 16 6.05 -22.25 -37.88
C THR A 16 5.72 -23.66 -37.41
N ALA A 17 4.48 -23.90 -37.04
CA ALA A 17 3.97 -25.24 -36.84
C ALA A 17 3.91 -25.94 -38.19
N CYS A 18 4.79 -26.94 -38.39
CA CYS A 18 4.62 -27.93 -39.45
C CYS A 18 3.29 -28.66 -39.22
N THR A 19 2.29 -28.39 -40.06
CA THR A 19 1.02 -29.09 -40.08
C THR A 19 1.26 -30.52 -40.63
N LYS A 20 1.24 -31.53 -39.74
CA LYS A 20 0.70 -32.82 -40.11
C LYS A 20 -0.82 -32.68 -40.11
N ASP A 21 -1.41 -32.99 -41.21
CA ASP A 21 -2.84 -32.98 -41.46
C ASP A 21 -3.49 -34.19 -40.76
N ASP A 22 -3.62 -34.10 -39.45
CA ASP A 22 -4.44 -35.01 -38.65
C ASP A 22 -5.79 -34.33 -38.52
N GLY A 23 -6.86 -34.80 -39.18
CA GLY A 23 -8.23 -34.34 -39.26
C GLY A 23 -8.88 -33.62 -38.05
N GLY A 24 -8.13 -32.77 -37.40
CA GLY A 24 -8.53 -31.94 -36.28
C GLY A 24 -9.42 -30.79 -36.78
N THR A 25 -10.57 -30.66 -36.21
CA THR A 25 -11.51 -29.55 -36.42
C THR A 25 -10.75 -28.23 -36.21
N LYS A 26 -10.55 -27.45 -37.29
CA LYS A 26 -9.92 -26.12 -37.17
C LYS A 26 -10.80 -25.27 -36.29
N VAL A 27 -10.33 -24.96 -35.09
CA VAL A 27 -11.03 -24.04 -34.17
C VAL A 27 -11.02 -22.64 -34.80
N ARG A 28 -12.18 -22.10 -35.09
CA ARG A 28 -12.32 -20.73 -35.61
C ARG A 28 -11.93 -19.75 -34.53
N THR A 29 -11.06 -18.80 -34.85
CA THR A 29 -10.65 -17.72 -33.95
C THR A 29 -11.13 -16.37 -34.47
N TYR A 30 -11.34 -15.45 -33.55
CA TYR A 30 -11.81 -14.10 -33.80
C TYR A 30 -10.79 -13.10 -33.25
N SER A 31 -10.60 -11.99 -34.00
CA SER A 31 -9.74 -10.89 -33.54
C SER A 31 -10.51 -10.06 -32.52
N VAL A 32 -9.99 -9.89 -31.32
CA VAL A 32 -10.56 -9.11 -30.22
C VAL A 32 -9.51 -8.08 -29.77
N SER A 33 -9.90 -6.82 -29.74
CA SER A 33 -9.11 -5.72 -29.17
C SER A 33 -9.69 -5.35 -27.81
N VAL A 34 -8.82 -5.27 -26.78
CA VAL A 34 -9.21 -4.79 -25.46
C VAL A 34 -8.51 -3.44 -25.25
N ARG A 35 -9.30 -2.39 -25.14
CA ARG A 35 -8.82 -1.03 -24.89
C ARG A 35 -8.97 -0.71 -23.41
N LEU A 36 -7.87 -0.33 -22.76
CA LEU A 36 -7.88 0.16 -21.39
C LEU A 36 -8.39 1.61 -21.36
N VAL A 37 -9.47 1.84 -20.62
CA VAL A 37 -10.05 3.16 -20.42
C VAL A 37 -9.63 3.67 -19.05
N TYR A 38 -8.77 4.69 -19.04
CA TYR A 38 -8.27 5.33 -17.82
C TYR A 38 -9.31 6.33 -17.28
N PRO A 39 -9.25 6.67 -15.97
CA PRO A 39 -10.09 7.73 -15.40
C PRO A 39 -9.88 9.08 -16.10
N ASP A 40 -10.98 9.83 -16.27
CA ASP A 40 -11.02 11.12 -17.01
C ASP A 40 -10.44 12.32 -16.23
N ASP A 41 -9.72 12.12 -15.12
CA ASP A 41 -9.15 13.18 -14.31
C ASP A 41 -7.86 13.79 -14.89
N GLY A 42 -7.39 13.28 -16.01
CA GLY A 42 -6.18 13.75 -16.70
C GLY A 42 -4.86 13.39 -16.03
N THR A 43 -4.88 12.73 -14.88
CA THR A 43 -3.68 12.35 -14.12
C THR A 43 -2.95 11.18 -14.78
N LEU A 44 -3.70 10.24 -15.36
CA LEU A 44 -3.16 9.00 -15.94
C LEU A 44 -3.61 8.86 -17.39
N THR A 45 -2.65 8.51 -18.25
CA THR A 45 -2.88 8.28 -19.68
C THR A 45 -2.61 6.85 -20.08
N ALA A 46 -3.08 6.43 -21.26
CA ALA A 46 -2.78 5.13 -21.85
C ALA A 46 -1.28 4.84 -21.84
N ALA A 47 -0.93 3.58 -21.60
CA ALA A 47 0.46 3.14 -21.59
C ALA A 47 0.64 1.86 -22.39
N GLU A 48 1.83 1.75 -22.97
CA GLU A 48 2.34 0.53 -23.58
C GLU A 48 2.81 -0.47 -22.52
N GLY A 49 2.61 -1.76 -22.80
CA GLY A 49 3.16 -2.84 -21.98
C GLY A 49 2.30 -3.27 -20.79
N VAL A 50 1.11 -2.72 -20.61
CA VAL A 50 0.18 -3.17 -19.56
C VAL A 50 -0.39 -4.55 -19.94
N GLU A 51 -0.23 -5.53 -19.05
CA GLU A 51 -0.75 -6.88 -19.27
C GLU A 51 -2.29 -6.90 -19.17
N VAL A 52 -2.92 -7.42 -20.21
CA VAL A 52 -4.35 -7.73 -20.24
C VAL A 52 -4.52 -9.23 -20.34
N ARG A 53 -5.43 -9.78 -19.55
CA ARG A 53 -5.75 -11.21 -19.52
C ARG A 53 -7.17 -11.46 -19.97
N MET A 54 -7.33 -12.47 -20.85
CA MET A 54 -8.63 -12.99 -21.27
C MET A 54 -8.74 -14.43 -20.80
N THR A 55 -9.62 -14.70 -19.83
CA THR A 55 -9.85 -16.03 -19.25
C THR A 55 -11.14 -16.61 -19.80
N ASN A 56 -11.08 -17.75 -20.48
CA ASN A 56 -12.29 -18.45 -20.95
C ASN A 56 -13.05 -19.03 -19.75
N SER A 57 -14.31 -18.62 -19.59
CA SER A 57 -15.13 -18.96 -18.43
C SER A 57 -15.47 -20.45 -18.31
N SER A 58 -15.43 -21.19 -19.42
CA SER A 58 -15.76 -22.62 -19.44
C SER A 58 -14.54 -23.51 -19.27
N SER A 59 -13.41 -23.18 -19.90
CA SER A 59 -12.19 -24.00 -19.86
C SER A 59 -11.16 -23.53 -18.84
N GLY A 60 -11.28 -22.29 -18.33
CA GLY A 60 -10.26 -21.65 -17.50
C GLY A 60 -8.96 -21.27 -18.27
N THR A 61 -8.96 -21.44 -19.59
CA THR A 61 -7.78 -21.08 -20.41
C THR A 61 -7.55 -19.58 -20.37
N VAL A 62 -6.32 -19.18 -20.08
CA VAL A 62 -5.88 -17.78 -20.01
C VAL A 62 -5.04 -17.43 -21.21
N VAL A 63 -5.39 -16.36 -21.90
CA VAL A 63 -4.58 -15.73 -22.96
C VAL A 63 -4.20 -14.34 -22.51
N GLN A 64 -2.93 -13.96 -22.67
CA GLN A 64 -2.38 -12.67 -22.23
C GLN A 64 -1.81 -11.92 -23.43
N ALA A 65 -1.97 -10.60 -23.42
CA ALA A 65 -1.34 -9.69 -24.36
C ALA A 65 -1.00 -8.36 -23.65
N ALA A 66 0.09 -7.74 -24.08
CA ALA A 66 0.44 -6.40 -23.63
C ALA A 66 -0.23 -5.33 -24.48
N THR A 67 -0.54 -4.19 -23.88
CA THR A 67 -1.06 -3.02 -24.61
C THR A 67 0.01 -2.37 -25.47
N ASP A 68 -0.43 -1.79 -26.57
CA ASP A 68 0.34 -0.83 -27.39
C ASP A 68 0.36 0.57 -26.77
N ALA A 69 1.00 1.52 -27.46
CA ALA A 69 1.10 2.91 -27.03
C ALA A 69 -0.26 3.64 -26.93
N GLN A 70 -1.32 3.09 -27.51
CA GLN A 70 -2.69 3.57 -27.44
C GLN A 70 -3.48 2.90 -26.31
N GLY A 71 -2.86 2.00 -25.56
CA GLY A 71 -3.48 1.25 -24.46
C GLY A 71 -4.39 0.12 -24.95
N VAL A 72 -4.12 -0.45 -26.13
CA VAL A 72 -4.92 -1.52 -26.76
C VAL A 72 -4.13 -2.81 -26.80
N ALA A 73 -4.70 -3.88 -26.23
CA ALA A 73 -4.17 -5.24 -26.33
C ALA A 73 -4.98 -6.03 -27.37
N SER A 74 -4.31 -6.78 -28.26
CA SER A 74 -4.94 -7.54 -29.35
C SER A 74 -4.85 -9.05 -29.11
N PHE A 75 -5.95 -9.76 -29.33
CA PHE A 75 -6.10 -11.19 -29.12
C PHE A 75 -6.68 -11.90 -30.34
N LEU A 76 -6.34 -13.18 -30.47
CA LEU A 76 -7.02 -14.13 -31.34
C LEU A 76 -7.65 -15.21 -30.46
N LEU A 77 -8.99 -15.16 -30.29
CA LEU A 77 -9.70 -16.01 -29.35
C LEU A 77 -10.69 -16.95 -30.05
N PRO A 78 -10.81 -18.19 -29.63
CA PRO A 78 -11.93 -19.06 -30.00
C PRO A 78 -13.27 -18.49 -29.57
N GLU A 79 -14.35 -19.00 -30.17
CA GLU A 79 -15.71 -18.73 -29.68
C GLU A 79 -15.84 -19.14 -28.22
N GLY A 80 -16.47 -18.25 -27.41
CA GLY A 80 -16.69 -18.52 -25.99
C GLY A 80 -17.09 -17.28 -25.19
N ILE A 81 -17.24 -17.48 -23.90
CA ILE A 81 -17.45 -16.41 -22.92
C ILE A 81 -16.17 -16.22 -22.13
N TYR A 82 -15.74 -15.00 -22.02
CA TYR A 82 -14.48 -14.64 -21.37
C TYR A 82 -14.69 -13.65 -20.23
N GLU A 83 -13.71 -13.66 -19.34
CA GLU A 83 -13.45 -12.60 -18.38
C GLU A 83 -12.21 -11.84 -18.82
N ALA A 84 -12.34 -10.51 -18.96
CA ALA A 84 -11.22 -9.60 -19.25
C ALA A 84 -10.74 -8.96 -17.95
N ALA A 85 -9.44 -9.00 -17.68
CA ALA A 85 -8.84 -8.38 -16.51
C ALA A 85 -7.54 -7.65 -16.88
N ALA A 86 -7.30 -6.51 -16.22
CA ALA A 86 -6.03 -5.78 -16.29
C ALA A 86 -5.68 -5.15 -14.95
N SER A 87 -4.39 -4.98 -14.70
CA SER A 87 -3.89 -4.22 -13.57
C SER A 87 -2.70 -3.39 -14.03
N ASP A 88 -2.67 -2.12 -13.60
CA ASP A 88 -1.57 -1.18 -13.86
C ASP A 88 -1.19 -0.48 -12.56
N ARG A 89 0.09 -0.11 -12.41
CA ARG A 89 0.59 0.60 -11.23
C ARG A 89 1.56 1.67 -11.64
N ARG A 90 1.32 2.90 -11.18
CA ARG A 90 2.14 4.07 -11.52
C ARG A 90 2.37 4.97 -10.33
N SER A 91 3.56 5.59 -10.30
CA SER A 91 3.88 6.67 -9.36
C SER A 91 3.83 8.00 -10.11
N VAL A 92 2.99 8.91 -9.63
CA VAL A 92 2.81 10.27 -10.19
C VAL A 92 2.73 11.25 -9.03
N GLU A 93 3.57 12.28 -9.04
CA GLU A 93 3.57 13.39 -8.05
C GLU A 93 3.58 12.92 -6.59
N GLY A 94 4.37 11.89 -6.25
CA GLY A 94 4.49 11.36 -4.90
C GLY A 94 3.31 10.47 -4.46
N TYR A 95 2.41 10.11 -5.36
CA TYR A 95 1.34 9.14 -5.13
C TYR A 95 1.54 7.89 -5.96
N THR A 96 1.19 6.76 -5.40
CA THR A 96 1.08 5.50 -6.14
C THR A 96 -0.38 5.27 -6.50
N TYR A 97 -0.62 5.11 -7.78
CA TYR A 97 -1.91 4.72 -8.34
C TYR A 97 -1.89 3.24 -8.66
N THR A 98 -2.84 2.50 -8.11
CA THR A 98 -3.13 1.12 -8.51
C THR A 98 -4.45 1.12 -9.26
N LEU A 99 -4.40 0.70 -10.53
CA LEU A 99 -5.53 0.64 -11.40
C LEU A 99 -5.90 -0.83 -11.64
N ASN A 100 -7.15 -1.17 -11.48
CA ASN A 100 -7.64 -2.51 -11.73
C ASN A 100 -8.91 -2.44 -12.58
N ALA A 101 -9.06 -3.40 -13.46
CA ALA A 101 -10.27 -3.60 -14.23
C ALA A 101 -10.61 -5.07 -14.31
N LEU A 102 -11.91 -5.36 -14.26
CA LEU A 102 -12.48 -6.68 -14.45
C LEU A 102 -13.80 -6.53 -15.19
N GLN A 103 -13.95 -7.27 -16.26
CA GLN A 103 -15.21 -7.38 -16.99
C GLN A 103 -15.53 -8.83 -17.30
N SER A 104 -16.57 -9.34 -16.71
CA SER A 104 -17.08 -10.68 -16.95
C SER A 104 -18.06 -10.70 -18.13
N ASN A 105 -18.34 -11.90 -18.64
CA ASN A 105 -19.33 -12.17 -19.70
C ASN A 105 -18.99 -11.47 -21.05
N VAL A 106 -17.74 -11.38 -21.40
CA VAL A 106 -17.31 -10.95 -22.75
C VAL A 106 -17.59 -12.08 -23.74
N VAL A 107 -18.61 -11.94 -24.55
CA VAL A 107 -19.02 -12.95 -25.53
C VAL A 107 -18.20 -12.78 -26.81
N VAL A 108 -17.55 -13.86 -27.28
CA VAL A 108 -16.76 -13.91 -28.52
C VAL A 108 -17.33 -15.01 -29.43
N PRO A 109 -17.78 -14.70 -30.65
CA PRO A 109 -18.05 -13.36 -31.18
C PRO A 109 -19.35 -12.77 -30.58
N ALA A 110 -19.39 -11.45 -30.43
CA ALA A 110 -20.65 -10.77 -30.07
C ALA A 110 -21.66 -10.87 -31.23
N SER A 111 -22.94 -10.75 -30.93
CA SER A 111 -24.01 -10.79 -31.93
C SER A 111 -23.91 -9.67 -32.99
N THR A 112 -23.23 -8.58 -32.65
CA THR A 112 -22.96 -7.41 -33.50
C THR A 112 -21.60 -7.47 -34.21
N TRP A 113 -20.96 -8.62 -34.24
CA TRP A 113 -19.64 -8.79 -34.82
C TRP A 113 -19.62 -8.48 -36.31
N SER A 114 -18.81 -7.55 -36.78
CA SER A 114 -18.59 -7.28 -38.21
C SER A 114 -17.15 -7.55 -38.65
N GLU A 115 -16.15 -6.84 -38.14
CA GLU A 115 -14.72 -7.01 -38.49
C GLU A 115 -13.80 -6.73 -37.33
N GLY A 116 -13.86 -7.54 -36.31
CA GLY A 116 -13.13 -7.36 -35.07
C GLY A 116 -14.00 -6.73 -33.99
N MET A 117 -13.70 -7.11 -32.77
CA MET A 117 -14.42 -6.66 -31.58
C MET A 117 -13.52 -5.79 -30.74
N THR A 118 -14.04 -4.67 -30.27
CA THR A 118 -13.35 -3.85 -29.25
C THR A 118 -14.11 -3.93 -27.93
N VAL A 119 -13.40 -4.27 -26.88
CA VAL A 119 -13.88 -4.29 -25.50
C VAL A 119 -13.24 -3.13 -24.76
N ASP A 120 -14.05 -2.21 -24.24
CA ASP A 120 -13.58 -1.12 -23.40
C ASP A 120 -13.50 -1.58 -21.94
N LEU A 121 -12.30 -1.82 -21.45
CA LEU A 121 -12.05 -2.28 -20.10
C LEU A 121 -11.73 -1.08 -19.21
N LYS A 122 -12.73 -0.64 -18.43
CA LYS A 122 -12.63 0.55 -17.58
C LYS A 122 -11.79 0.28 -16.34
N LEU A 123 -10.70 1.02 -16.18
CA LEU A 123 -9.83 0.98 -15.03
C LEU A 123 -10.40 1.82 -13.89
N VAL A 124 -10.41 1.24 -12.70
CA VAL A 124 -10.72 1.94 -11.45
C VAL A 124 -9.41 2.19 -10.72
N ALA A 125 -9.13 3.46 -10.45
CA ALA A 125 -7.90 3.88 -9.78
C ALA A 125 -8.11 3.99 -8.26
N SER A 126 -7.15 3.44 -7.50
CA SER A 126 -6.95 3.72 -6.09
C SER A 126 -5.65 4.49 -5.94
N ARG A 127 -5.67 5.59 -5.18
CA ARG A 127 -4.51 6.43 -4.92
C ARG A 127 -4.02 6.20 -3.50
N ALA A 128 -2.73 5.95 -3.34
CA ALA A 128 -2.06 5.85 -2.04
C ALA A 128 -0.90 6.84 -1.99
N GLY A 129 -0.62 7.38 -0.80
CA GLY A 129 0.58 8.18 -0.57
C GLY A 129 1.84 7.36 -0.79
N GLN A 130 2.97 8.06 -0.95
CA GLN A 130 4.26 7.40 -1.10
C GLN A 130 4.64 6.63 0.16
N ILE A 131 4.40 7.22 1.35
CA ILE A 131 4.60 6.54 2.62
C ILE A 131 3.26 6.01 3.12
N LEU A 132 3.23 4.74 3.49
CA LEU A 132 2.07 4.04 4.05
C LEU A 132 2.41 3.45 5.42
N ILE A 133 1.40 3.33 6.27
CA ILE A 133 1.46 2.46 7.44
C ILE A 133 1.23 1.02 6.93
N LYS A 134 2.25 0.18 7.09
CA LYS A 134 2.23 -1.22 6.68
C LYS A 134 1.71 -2.14 7.78
N GLU A 135 2.05 -1.82 9.02
CA GLU A 135 1.74 -2.63 10.19
C GLU A 135 1.56 -1.74 11.43
N ILE A 136 0.64 -2.11 12.29
CA ILE A 136 0.48 -1.53 13.63
C ILE A 136 0.38 -2.68 14.62
N TYR A 137 1.28 -2.70 15.61
CA TYR A 137 1.22 -3.59 16.76
C TYR A 137 1.00 -2.74 18.02
N SER A 138 -0.19 -2.83 18.60
CA SER A 138 -0.59 -1.99 19.74
C SER A 138 -1.28 -2.76 20.87
N GLY A 139 -1.64 -4.02 20.62
CA GLY A 139 -2.35 -4.84 21.58
C GLY A 139 -1.50 -5.39 22.72
N GLY A 140 -0.20 -5.48 22.49
CA GLY A 140 0.74 -6.11 23.41
C GLY A 140 0.71 -7.64 23.37
N CYS A 141 1.60 -8.29 24.11
CA CYS A 141 1.69 -9.74 24.23
C CYS A 141 1.05 -10.26 25.51
N GLN A 142 0.74 -11.55 25.55
CA GLN A 142 0.35 -12.22 26.78
C GLN A 142 1.58 -12.37 27.69
N LYS A 143 1.45 -12.04 28.97
CA LYS A 143 2.49 -12.27 29.97
C LYS A 143 2.73 -13.77 30.16
N ASP A 144 3.98 -14.16 30.43
CA ASP A 144 4.38 -15.57 30.52
C ASP A 144 3.64 -16.34 31.63
N ASP A 145 3.23 -15.64 32.69
CA ASP A 145 2.46 -16.21 33.81
C ASP A 145 0.94 -16.24 33.56
N GLY A 146 0.48 -15.78 32.40
CA GLY A 146 -0.94 -15.70 32.06
C GLY A 146 -1.74 -14.64 32.83
N SER A 147 -1.10 -13.78 33.62
CA SER A 147 -1.79 -12.79 34.48
C SER A 147 -2.39 -11.59 33.71
N GLY A 148 -2.31 -11.59 32.39
CA GLY A 148 -2.85 -10.53 31.55
C GLY A 148 -1.92 -10.14 30.40
N THR A 149 -2.12 -8.93 29.88
CA THR A 149 -1.40 -8.44 28.70
C THR A 149 -0.29 -7.47 29.10
N TYR A 150 0.89 -7.62 28.51
CA TYR A 150 1.95 -6.63 28.52
C TYR A 150 1.78 -5.68 27.33
N GLN A 151 1.77 -4.38 27.54
CA GLN A 151 1.35 -3.41 26.53
C GLN A 151 2.39 -2.32 26.25
N PHE A 152 3.67 -2.57 26.59
CA PHE A 152 4.75 -1.62 26.35
C PHE A 152 5.50 -1.85 25.03
N ASP A 153 5.25 -2.94 24.36
CA ASP A 153 5.93 -3.41 23.16
C ASP A 153 5.26 -2.95 21.85
N LYS A 154 4.80 -1.68 21.84
CA LYS A 154 4.06 -1.12 20.70
C LYS A 154 4.97 -0.56 19.63
N TYR A 155 4.62 -0.84 18.39
CA TYR A 155 5.29 -0.27 17.23
C TYR A 155 4.36 -0.10 16.04
N MET A 156 4.80 0.66 15.07
CA MET A 156 4.25 0.69 13.73
C MET A 156 5.37 0.50 12.72
N VAL A 157 5.05 -0.11 11.59
CA VAL A 157 5.94 -0.17 10.42
C VAL A 157 5.39 0.73 9.35
N ILE A 158 6.21 1.65 8.86
CA ILE A 158 5.94 2.44 7.67
C ILE A 158 6.72 1.87 6.49
N CYS A 159 6.23 2.08 5.28
CA CYS A 159 6.95 1.68 4.08
C CYS A 159 6.83 2.72 2.98
N ASN A 160 7.88 2.82 2.17
CA ASN A 160 7.83 3.50 0.88
C ASN A 160 7.14 2.59 -0.14
N ASN A 161 5.97 2.99 -0.59
CA ASN A 161 5.12 2.22 -1.51
C ASN A 161 5.34 2.65 -2.98
N SER A 162 6.56 3.05 -3.32
CA SER A 162 6.91 3.49 -4.67
C SER A 162 8.29 3.00 -5.10
N ASP A 163 8.57 3.08 -6.39
CA ASP A 163 9.86 2.84 -7.03
C ASP A 163 10.82 4.05 -6.97
N GLN A 164 10.39 5.13 -6.32
CA GLN A 164 11.17 6.33 -6.10
C GLN A 164 11.59 6.42 -4.63
N ARG A 165 12.80 6.95 -4.38
CA ARG A 165 13.25 7.28 -3.03
C ARG A 165 12.31 8.32 -2.42
N ALA A 166 11.89 8.11 -1.18
CA ALA A 166 11.10 9.04 -0.41
C ALA A 166 11.99 9.94 0.43
N GLU A 167 11.78 11.24 0.36
CA GLU A 167 12.44 12.28 1.16
C GLU A 167 11.35 13.22 1.69
N ILE A 168 10.90 12.96 2.92
CA ILE A 168 9.73 13.64 3.51
C ILE A 168 10.18 14.54 4.65
N ARG A 169 10.05 15.84 4.46
CA ARG A 169 10.24 16.83 5.53
C ARG A 169 9.02 16.89 6.43
N ASN A 170 9.26 17.28 7.68
CA ASN A 170 8.18 17.46 8.65
C ASN A 170 7.26 16.23 8.74
N PHE A 171 7.85 15.04 8.68
CA PHE A 171 7.08 13.80 8.83
C PHE A 171 6.54 13.68 10.24
N CYS A 172 5.24 13.43 10.34
CA CYS A 172 4.51 13.40 11.60
C CYS A 172 3.72 12.10 11.75
N VAL A 173 3.53 11.71 13.02
CA VAL A 173 2.61 10.67 13.46
C VAL A 173 1.55 11.31 14.35
N GLY A 174 0.29 11.00 14.10
CA GLY A 174 -0.84 11.45 14.90
C GLY A 174 -1.71 10.29 15.36
N MET A 175 -2.53 10.56 16.38
CA MET A 175 -3.53 9.61 16.85
C MET A 175 -4.89 10.29 16.85
N THR A 176 -5.90 9.65 16.23
CA THR A 176 -7.26 10.19 16.17
C THR A 176 -8.18 9.60 17.24
N GLY A 177 -9.30 10.26 17.51
CA GLY A 177 -10.34 9.74 18.40
C GLY A 177 -11.06 8.51 17.89
N PRO A 178 -11.58 7.65 18.80
CA PRO A 178 -11.49 7.77 20.25
C PRO A 178 -10.10 7.39 20.79
N TYR A 179 -9.67 8.04 21.87
CA TYR A 179 -8.39 7.70 22.54
C TYR A 179 -8.35 6.23 22.96
N ASN A 180 -9.42 5.77 23.57
CA ASN A 180 -9.64 4.35 23.83
C ASN A 180 -10.94 3.92 23.15
N ALA A 181 -11.01 2.72 22.60
CA ALA A 181 -12.24 2.08 22.13
C ALA A 181 -13.16 1.74 23.32
N ASN A 182 -13.45 2.73 24.17
CA ASN A 182 -14.25 2.61 25.36
C ASN A 182 -15.64 3.16 25.09
N ALA A 183 -16.69 2.43 25.45
CA ALA A 183 -18.09 2.82 25.30
C ALA A 183 -18.47 4.15 25.99
N ALA A 184 -17.66 4.61 26.95
CA ALA A 184 -17.88 5.89 27.64
C ALA A 184 -17.54 7.13 26.79
N ILE A 185 -16.81 6.96 25.68
CA ILE A 185 -16.41 8.08 24.79
C ILE A 185 -17.34 8.07 23.58
N ASN A 186 -18.23 9.06 23.53
CA ASN A 186 -19.11 9.23 22.38
C ASN A 186 -18.41 10.09 21.31
N ASN A 187 -17.84 9.42 20.31
CA ASN A 187 -17.22 10.08 19.16
C ASN A 187 -18.10 10.05 17.91
N TYR A 188 -19.31 9.53 18.05
CA TYR A 188 -20.26 9.43 16.94
C TYR A 188 -21.40 10.42 17.13
N VAL A 189 -21.72 11.13 16.07
CA VAL A 189 -22.90 11.98 15.92
C VAL A 189 -23.67 11.47 14.73
N ASP A 190 -24.92 11.11 14.91
CA ASP A 190 -25.79 10.55 13.87
C ASP A 190 -25.17 9.37 13.09
N GLY A 191 -24.46 8.49 13.82
CA GLY A 191 -23.86 7.30 13.24
C GLY A 191 -22.54 7.51 12.49
N LYS A 192 -22.01 8.75 12.47
CA LYS A 192 -20.71 9.10 11.88
C LYS A 192 -19.74 9.58 12.97
N LEU A 193 -18.44 9.43 12.73
CA LEU A 193 -17.42 10.10 13.53
C LEU A 193 -17.65 11.62 13.47
N TYR A 194 -17.50 12.32 14.59
CA TYR A 194 -17.80 13.77 14.69
C TYR A 194 -17.00 14.64 13.71
N TYR A 195 -15.90 14.13 13.20
CA TYR A 195 -15.04 14.80 12.20
C TYR A 195 -15.16 14.24 10.78
N ALA A 196 -16.08 13.30 10.52
CA ALA A 196 -16.18 12.62 9.22
C ALA A 196 -16.41 13.58 8.04
N ASP A 197 -17.19 14.65 8.28
CA ASP A 197 -17.55 15.64 7.26
C ASP A 197 -16.72 16.94 7.39
N ALA A 198 -15.70 16.97 8.27
CA ALA A 198 -14.95 18.18 8.57
C ALA A 198 -13.81 18.50 7.58
N GLY A 199 -13.47 17.57 6.69
CA GLY A 199 -12.36 17.72 5.76
C GLY A 199 -10.95 17.62 6.39
N TYR A 200 -10.89 17.25 7.68
CA TYR A 200 -9.63 17.03 8.40
C TYR A 200 -9.78 15.89 9.42
N THR A 201 -8.65 15.31 9.82
CA THR A 201 -8.58 14.32 10.90
C THR A 201 -7.91 14.99 12.11
N PRO A 202 -8.62 15.12 13.25
CA PRO A 202 -8.02 15.73 14.45
C PRO A 202 -7.02 14.76 15.08
N SER A 203 -5.83 15.25 15.42
CA SER A 203 -4.95 14.54 16.35
C SER A 203 -5.40 14.80 17.77
N ILE A 204 -5.46 13.75 18.60
CA ILE A 204 -5.86 13.85 20.02
C ILE A 204 -4.67 13.55 20.92
N CYS A 205 -4.63 14.19 22.08
CA CYS A 205 -3.60 14.09 23.09
C CYS A 205 -2.22 14.57 22.66
N ALA A 206 -1.69 14.10 21.58
CA ALA A 206 -0.38 14.45 21.06
C ALA A 206 -0.28 14.23 19.56
N PHE A 207 0.69 14.85 18.95
CA PHE A 207 1.31 14.39 17.70
C PHE A 207 2.83 14.44 17.84
N TRP A 208 3.50 13.67 17.04
CA TRP A 208 4.95 13.53 17.03
C TRP A 208 5.48 13.95 15.68
N TYR A 209 6.57 14.67 15.63
CA TYR A 209 7.25 15.04 14.40
C TYR A 209 8.71 14.59 14.43
N LEU A 210 9.20 14.14 13.30
CA LEU A 210 10.61 13.80 13.13
C LEU A 210 11.41 15.08 12.91
N PRO A 211 12.44 15.38 13.75
CA PRO A 211 13.20 16.64 13.64
C PRO A 211 14.14 16.70 12.45
N LYS A 212 14.19 15.65 11.65
CA LYS A 212 14.95 15.54 10.40
C LYS A 212 14.05 15.03 9.27
N GLU A 213 14.58 15.01 8.06
CA GLU A 213 13.90 14.40 6.93
C GLU A 213 13.78 12.88 7.08
N LEU A 214 12.60 12.34 6.84
CA LEU A 214 12.40 10.89 6.69
C LEU A 214 12.89 10.48 5.32
N VAL A 215 13.86 9.58 5.28
CA VAL A 215 14.40 9.05 4.03
C VAL A 215 14.17 7.54 3.97
N LEU A 216 13.48 7.07 2.92
CA LEU A 216 13.28 5.66 2.66
C LEU A 216 13.55 5.35 1.19
N ASP A 217 14.41 4.38 0.95
CA ASP A 217 14.66 3.87 -0.40
C ASP A 217 13.39 3.22 -1.01
N PRO A 218 13.34 3.01 -2.32
CA PRO A 218 12.22 2.33 -2.97
C PRO A 218 11.88 1.01 -2.26
N TRP A 219 10.60 0.83 -1.92
CA TRP A 219 10.06 -0.39 -1.28
C TRP A 219 10.62 -0.71 0.11
N ALA A 220 11.48 0.14 0.67
CA ALA A 220 12.00 -0.02 2.01
C ALA A 220 10.92 0.21 3.08
N SER A 221 11.13 -0.40 4.24
CA SER A 221 10.28 -0.20 5.42
C SER A 221 11.13 0.29 6.58
N ALA A 222 10.49 0.98 7.53
CA ALA A 222 11.10 1.38 8.79
C ALA A 222 10.14 1.15 9.95
N THR A 223 10.71 0.74 11.09
CA THR A 223 9.97 0.50 12.33
C THR A 223 10.03 1.73 13.22
N ILE A 224 8.88 2.20 13.67
CA ILE A 224 8.72 3.30 14.62
C ILE A 224 8.18 2.73 15.92
N VAL A 225 8.97 2.75 16.97
CA VAL A 225 8.53 2.34 18.31
C VAL A 225 7.61 3.41 18.90
N LEU A 226 6.47 2.99 19.43
CA LEU A 226 5.44 3.88 19.98
C LEU A 226 5.51 3.98 21.51
N CYS A 227 6.53 3.41 22.11
CA CYS A 227 6.78 3.39 23.55
C CYS A 227 8.28 3.44 23.81
N GLY A 228 8.79 2.55 24.64
CA GLY A 228 10.23 2.43 24.90
C GLY A 228 10.94 1.51 23.91
N ALA A 229 12.04 1.96 23.33
CA ALA A 229 12.84 1.18 22.40
C ALA A 229 13.86 0.30 23.17
N ILE A 230 13.39 -0.82 23.71
CA ILE A 230 14.18 -1.81 24.43
C ILE A 230 13.91 -3.22 23.90
N ASP A 231 14.73 -4.17 24.32
CA ASP A 231 14.42 -5.59 24.15
C ASP A 231 13.37 -6.01 25.18
N HIS A 232 12.10 -5.98 24.79
CA HIS A 232 10.98 -6.36 25.63
C HIS A 232 10.91 -7.87 25.89
N THR A 233 11.64 -8.70 25.11
CA THR A 233 11.69 -10.17 25.31
C THR A 233 12.40 -10.52 26.61
N THR A 234 13.24 -9.63 27.13
CA THR A 234 13.88 -9.80 28.45
C THR A 234 12.88 -9.71 29.61
N THR A 235 11.71 -9.11 29.37
CA THR A 235 10.64 -9.00 30.36
C THR A 235 9.61 -10.11 30.21
N TYR A 236 9.18 -10.38 28.98
CA TYR A 236 8.22 -11.44 28.65
C TYR A 236 8.62 -12.10 27.33
N ALA A 237 8.75 -13.43 27.33
CA ALA A 237 9.27 -14.19 26.19
C ALA A 237 8.40 -14.08 24.91
N ASN A 238 7.10 -13.80 25.07
CA ASN A 238 6.17 -13.63 23.96
C ASN A 238 6.21 -12.21 23.33
N SER A 239 7.04 -11.32 23.83
CA SER A 239 7.20 -9.95 23.36
C SER A 239 8.18 -9.84 22.19
N VAL A 240 8.56 -8.63 21.82
CA VAL A 240 9.44 -8.32 20.69
C VAL A 240 10.65 -7.49 21.13
N ASP A 241 11.77 -7.67 20.44
CA ASP A 241 12.94 -6.80 20.61
C ASP A 241 12.77 -5.56 19.73
N LEU A 242 12.65 -4.39 20.37
CA LEU A 242 12.54 -3.08 19.73
C LEU A 242 13.78 -2.20 19.95
N SER A 243 14.82 -2.73 20.55
CA SER A 243 16.05 -1.96 20.89
C SER A 243 16.82 -1.47 19.67
N HIS A 244 16.63 -2.12 18.52
CA HIS A 244 17.27 -1.80 17.25
C HIS A 244 16.33 -1.26 16.19
N ALA A 245 15.16 -0.74 16.58
CA ALA A 245 14.21 -0.12 15.66
C ALA A 245 14.82 1.13 14.99
N ASP A 246 14.24 1.55 13.85
CA ASP A 246 14.76 2.69 13.09
C ASP A 246 14.45 4.03 13.78
N TYR A 247 13.28 4.15 14.40
CA TYR A 247 12.77 5.38 15.01
C TYR A 247 12.01 5.08 16.30
N CYS A 248 11.87 6.10 17.17
CA CYS A 248 11.10 6.01 18.40
C CYS A 248 10.35 7.31 18.67
N THR A 249 9.07 7.22 19.10
CA THR A 249 8.25 8.40 19.46
C THR A 249 8.50 8.89 20.88
N TYR A 250 9.37 8.28 21.65
CA TYR A 250 9.65 8.71 23.01
C TYR A 250 10.42 10.05 23.05
N ASP A 251 9.76 11.08 23.60
CA ASP A 251 10.36 12.39 23.87
C ASP A 251 10.51 12.59 25.39
N PRO A 252 11.72 12.47 25.95
CA PRO A 252 11.95 12.59 27.39
C PRO A 252 11.72 14.01 27.94
N GLU A 253 11.69 15.03 27.09
CA GLU A 253 11.38 16.41 27.53
C GLU A 253 9.89 16.58 27.82
N VAL A 254 9.04 15.74 27.22
CA VAL A 254 7.59 15.79 27.36
C VAL A 254 7.07 14.66 28.25
N PHE A 255 7.56 13.43 28.05
CA PHE A 255 7.12 12.25 28.80
C PHE A 255 8.16 11.86 29.86
N THR A 256 8.02 12.41 31.05
CA THR A 256 9.03 12.32 32.11
C THR A 256 8.84 11.12 33.06
N ASN A 257 7.80 10.31 32.89
CA ASN A 257 7.52 9.20 33.79
C ASN A 257 8.33 7.97 33.40
N THR A 258 9.50 7.78 34.02
CA THR A 258 10.43 6.67 33.77
C THR A 258 9.88 5.28 34.10
N SER A 259 8.75 5.19 34.83
CA SER A 259 8.07 3.89 35.04
C SER A 259 7.40 3.37 33.76
N TYR A 260 7.14 4.24 32.80
CA TYR A 260 6.50 3.89 31.52
C TYR A 260 7.46 4.00 30.32
N TYR A 261 8.56 4.75 30.47
CA TYR A 261 9.53 4.98 29.40
C TYR A 261 10.93 4.69 29.89
N PRO A 262 11.60 3.68 29.33
CA PRO A 262 13.01 3.44 29.58
C PRO A 262 13.84 4.59 28.99
N ALA A 263 15.10 4.64 29.38
CA ALA A 263 16.06 5.54 28.74
C ALA A 263 16.12 5.27 27.21
N PRO A 264 16.43 6.29 26.40
CA PRO A 264 16.66 6.11 24.98
C PRO A 264 17.69 5.00 24.69
N SER A 265 17.42 4.19 23.67
CA SER A 265 18.35 3.14 23.23
C SER A 265 19.62 3.76 22.64
N GLU A 266 20.80 3.26 23.03
CA GLU A 266 22.07 3.64 22.41
C GLU A 266 22.20 3.19 20.95
N SER A 267 21.39 2.21 20.52
CA SER A 267 21.37 1.67 19.16
C SER A 267 20.58 2.56 18.18
N ILE A 268 19.75 3.46 18.69
CA ILE A 268 18.95 4.37 17.86
C ILE A 268 19.56 5.76 17.93
N PRO A 269 20.02 6.36 16.81
CA PRO A 269 20.55 7.71 16.78
C PRO A 269 19.57 8.72 17.40
N SER A 270 20.10 9.69 18.15
CA SER A 270 19.26 10.66 18.87
C SER A 270 18.34 11.46 17.95
N GLU A 271 18.77 11.75 16.72
CA GLU A 271 17.98 12.43 15.69
C GLU A 271 16.85 11.56 15.11
N ASN A 272 16.81 10.26 15.44
CA ASN A 272 15.73 9.33 15.07
C ASN A 272 14.63 9.26 16.13
N TYR A 273 14.77 10.02 17.23
CA TYR A 273 13.73 10.18 18.21
C TYR A 273 12.82 11.34 17.80
N PHE A 274 11.53 11.06 17.70
CA PHE A 274 10.53 12.08 17.42
C PHE A 274 10.41 13.06 18.58
N LYS A 275 10.11 14.31 18.26
CA LYS A 275 9.67 15.32 19.21
C LYS A 275 8.15 15.32 19.31
N ALA A 276 7.63 15.53 20.52
CA ALA A 276 6.19 15.51 20.77
C ALA A 276 5.63 16.90 21.04
N THR A 277 4.49 17.18 20.43
CA THR A 277 3.59 18.24 20.90
C THR A 277 2.45 17.59 21.66
N PHE A 278 2.47 17.72 22.99
CA PHE A 278 1.52 17.07 23.89
C PHE A 278 0.57 18.10 24.51
N TYR A 279 -0.71 17.87 24.35
CA TYR A 279 -1.80 18.71 24.90
C TYR A 279 -2.85 17.89 25.66
N GLY A 280 -2.62 16.58 25.80
CA GLY A 280 -3.42 15.67 26.60
C GLY A 280 -3.23 15.85 28.09
N LYS A 281 -3.77 14.92 28.86
CA LYS A 281 -3.62 14.85 30.31
C LYS A 281 -2.88 13.58 30.70
N GLY A 282 -1.98 13.69 31.68
CA GLY A 282 -1.18 12.56 32.16
C GLY A 282 0.10 12.37 31.36
N ASN A 283 0.99 11.51 31.83
CA ASN A 283 2.33 11.30 31.29
C ASN A 283 2.70 9.81 31.15
N ALA A 284 1.69 8.92 31.15
CA ALA A 284 1.92 7.48 31.19
C ALA A 284 1.68 6.80 29.83
N TRP A 285 0.65 7.17 29.12
CA TRP A 285 0.23 6.50 27.89
C TRP A 285 -0.07 7.52 26.79
N PRO A 286 0.95 8.05 26.09
CA PRO A 286 0.70 9.01 25.01
C PRO A 286 -0.01 8.35 23.83
N VAL A 287 0.26 7.05 23.56
CA VAL A 287 -0.46 6.25 22.59
C VAL A 287 -1.39 5.27 23.32
N SER A 288 -2.66 5.26 22.95
CA SER A 288 -3.65 4.37 23.54
C SER A 288 -3.23 2.89 23.50
N VAL A 289 -3.60 2.17 24.55
CA VAL A 289 -3.43 0.70 24.64
C VAL A 289 -4.64 -0.06 24.07
N PHE A 290 -5.71 0.64 23.74
CA PHE A 290 -6.98 0.05 23.29
C PHE A 290 -7.35 0.52 21.87
N GLY A 291 -6.70 -0.07 20.86
CA GLY A 291 -7.05 0.14 19.46
C GLY A 291 -6.90 1.59 18.99
N PRO A 292 -5.70 2.19 19.07
CA PRO A 292 -5.50 3.57 18.62
C PRO A 292 -5.73 3.67 17.11
N GLY A 293 -6.42 4.72 16.68
CA GLY A 293 -6.45 5.14 15.28
C GLY A 293 -5.20 5.98 15.00
N LEU A 294 -4.19 5.38 14.36
CA LEU A 294 -2.96 6.09 14.00
C LEU A 294 -3.01 6.59 12.57
N PHE A 295 -2.41 7.73 12.31
CA PHE A 295 -2.22 8.28 10.98
C PHE A 295 -0.86 8.97 10.86
N ILE A 296 -0.39 9.08 9.63
CA ILE A 296 0.84 9.77 9.28
C ILE A 296 0.52 10.95 8.37
N PHE A 297 1.29 12.02 8.48
CA PHE A 297 1.12 13.22 7.67
C PHE A 297 2.43 13.99 7.57
N SER A 298 2.47 14.96 6.69
CA SER A 298 3.54 15.96 6.59
C SER A 298 2.90 17.35 6.65
N THR A 299 3.52 18.28 7.35
CA THR A 299 2.98 19.64 7.48
C THR A 299 3.30 20.52 6.26
N GLY A 300 4.02 20.00 5.26
CA GLY A 300 4.48 20.78 4.13
C GLY A 300 5.59 21.79 4.50
N ASP A 301 6.08 22.50 3.50
CA ASP A 301 7.04 23.61 3.69
C ASP A 301 6.23 24.89 3.97
N ASN A 302 6.06 25.22 5.25
CA ASN A 302 5.62 26.56 5.67
C ASN A 302 6.73 27.27 6.41
#